data_b13f9ca412f377f7f48e825d9d34de4c
#
_entry.id   b13f9ca412f377f7f48e825d9d34de4c
#
_cell.length_a   1.000
_cell.length_b   1.000
_cell.length_c   1.000
_cell.angle_alpha   90.00
_cell.angle_beta   90.00
_cell.angle_gamma   90.00
#
_symmetry.space_group_name_H-M   'P 1'
#
loop_
_entity.id
_entity.type
_entity.pdbx_description
1 polymer ?
#
loop_
_entity_poly.entity_id
_entity_poly.type
_entity_poly.pdbx_seq_one_letter_code
_entity_poly.pdbx_strand_id
1 'polypeptide(L)'
;MTFSLKSFFDKISVWLTVNKLRENVSIITLAFLICVPIFIYFRKNIFYFDAEIPIDKILIFLALLSLFIIILKIFRKKIAFSISLYVLIFVIASKQGNYSLFQVINAYKVIFLSDQMQKEEAILEQKTLKPFPNKSRVFESVDFLNPKVRNFALFAINKHFTKTPNYVVNRKFIQYFAVFKEINARWNYVNDPKGQEYFASGSESLLYFSGDCDDHAILMCSAIKSIGGSMRLIHTGKHMYPELLIGTEKDLEIATYLISSELFPKQSKHKTIYFHRDENGKIWLNLDYTAHYPGGPFLGEEVLSILNLQEPEFTSQSGFFR
;
A
#
# COMPACT_ATOMS: atom_id res chain seq x y z
N MET A 1 -27.60 6.47 42.58
CA MET A 1 -26.17 6.75 42.78
C MET A 1 -25.67 7.54 41.57
N THR A 2 -25.69 8.86 41.66
CA THR A 2 -25.23 9.76 40.60
C THR A 2 -23.69 9.74 40.60
N PHE A 3 -23.13 9.08 39.62
CA PHE A 3 -21.66 9.05 39.40
C PHE A 3 -21.24 10.47 38.96
N SER A 4 -20.70 11.29 39.86
CA SER A 4 -20.19 12.60 39.51
C SER A 4 -18.88 12.42 38.77
N LEU A 5 -18.89 12.73 37.45
CA LEU A 5 -17.69 12.79 36.59
C LEU A 5 -16.55 13.57 37.28
N LYS A 6 -16.88 14.66 38.01
CA LYS A 6 -15.91 15.46 38.74
C LYS A 6 -15.15 14.64 39.81
N SER A 7 -15.84 13.80 40.58
CA SER A 7 -15.22 12.93 41.60
C SER A 7 -14.30 11.87 40.98
N PHE A 8 -14.63 11.37 39.79
CA PHE A 8 -13.79 10.43 39.05
C PHE A 8 -12.49 11.08 38.60
N PHE A 9 -12.60 12.30 38.01
CA PHE A 9 -11.43 13.07 37.56
C PHE A 9 -10.52 13.50 38.73
N ASP A 10 -11.09 13.88 39.85
CA ASP A 10 -10.32 14.23 41.03
C ASP A 10 -9.53 13.03 41.58
N LYS A 11 -10.13 11.83 41.60
CA LYS A 11 -9.44 10.59 42.00
C LYS A 11 -8.29 10.22 41.04
N ILE A 12 -8.47 10.34 39.73
CA ILE A 12 -7.41 10.08 38.74
C ILE A 12 -6.28 11.12 38.89
N SER A 13 -6.63 12.39 39.08
CA SER A 13 -5.65 13.46 39.28
C SER A 13 -4.80 13.22 40.53
N VAL A 14 -5.43 12.87 41.67
CA VAL A 14 -4.73 12.52 42.91
C VAL A 14 -3.86 11.27 42.71
N TRP A 15 -4.36 10.23 42.04
CA TRP A 15 -3.60 8.99 41.79
C TRP A 15 -2.35 9.22 40.94
N LEU A 16 -2.42 10.10 39.97
CA LEU A 16 -1.30 10.47 39.10
C LEU A 16 -0.25 11.33 39.82
N THR A 17 -0.67 12.16 40.79
CA THR A 17 0.22 13.14 41.47
C THR A 17 0.84 12.63 42.74
N VAL A 18 0.30 11.58 43.39
CA VAL A 18 0.78 11.03 44.68
C VAL A 18 2.20 10.44 44.62
N ASN A 19 2.66 10.05 43.40
CA ASN A 19 4.00 9.52 43.26
C ASN A 19 4.71 10.22 42.08
N LYS A 20 5.75 10.99 42.41
CA LYS A 20 6.55 11.78 41.42
C LYS A 20 7.10 10.92 40.27
N LEU A 21 7.33 9.61 40.51
CA LEU A 21 7.75 8.67 39.48
C LEU A 21 6.60 8.38 38.49
N ARG A 22 5.37 8.14 38.99
CA ARG A 22 4.19 7.88 38.16
C ARG A 22 3.83 9.10 37.32
N GLU A 23 3.92 10.31 37.89
CA GLU A 23 3.70 11.57 37.16
C GLU A 23 4.67 11.69 36.00
N ASN A 24 5.97 11.48 36.25
CA ASN A 24 6.98 11.57 35.20
C ASN A 24 6.79 10.52 34.08
N VAL A 25 6.50 9.26 34.49
CA VAL A 25 6.21 8.19 33.50
C VAL A 25 4.98 8.54 32.66
N SER A 26 3.91 9.04 33.26
CA SER A 26 2.70 9.44 32.53
C SER A 26 2.95 10.60 31.56
N ILE A 27 3.77 11.58 31.98
CA ILE A 27 4.17 12.71 31.13
C ILE A 27 4.97 12.21 29.93
N ILE A 28 5.96 11.36 30.15
CA ILE A 28 6.82 10.82 29.09
C ILE A 28 6.00 9.97 28.11
N THR A 29 5.12 9.10 28.63
CA THR A 29 4.24 8.28 27.77
C THR A 29 3.31 9.13 26.92
N LEU A 30 2.69 10.15 27.52
CA LEU A 30 1.80 11.06 26.79
C LEU A 30 2.57 11.91 25.76
N ALA A 31 3.76 12.41 26.13
CA ALA A 31 4.63 13.14 25.22
C ALA A 31 4.99 12.28 24.00
N PHE A 32 5.34 11.02 24.24
CA PHE A 32 5.65 10.06 23.17
C PHE A 32 4.44 9.81 22.26
N LEU A 33 3.25 9.57 22.81
CA LEU A 33 2.02 9.36 22.06
C LEU A 33 1.63 10.57 21.19
N ILE A 34 1.88 11.80 21.66
CA ILE A 34 1.63 13.01 20.90
C ILE A 34 2.74 13.27 19.87
N CYS A 35 4.01 13.04 20.27
CA CYS A 35 5.17 13.33 19.43
C CYS A 35 5.19 12.47 18.16
N VAL A 36 4.87 11.17 18.27
CA VAL A 36 4.98 10.22 17.17
C VAL A 36 4.14 10.62 15.95
N PRO A 37 2.81 10.87 16.03
CA PRO A 37 2.03 11.27 14.86
C PRO A 37 2.46 12.61 14.28
N ILE A 38 2.88 13.55 15.14
CA ILE A 38 3.36 14.87 14.71
C ILE A 38 4.71 14.72 13.98
N PHE A 39 5.63 13.93 14.50
CA PHE A 39 6.90 13.63 13.84
C PHE A 39 6.70 12.98 12.48
N ILE A 40 5.76 12.03 12.37
CA ILE A 40 5.41 11.37 11.10
C ILE A 40 4.85 12.37 10.10
N TYR A 41 3.98 13.28 10.54
CA TYR A 41 3.44 14.34 9.68
C TYR A 41 4.54 15.29 9.19
N PHE A 42 5.44 15.72 10.08
CA PHE A 42 6.57 16.59 9.74
C PHE A 42 7.61 15.90 8.86
N ARG A 43 7.86 14.60 9.08
CA ARG A 43 8.79 13.81 8.25
C ARG A 43 8.43 13.85 6.76
N LYS A 44 7.13 13.92 6.42
CA LYS A 44 6.66 14.02 5.03
C LYS A 44 6.88 15.41 4.39
N ASN A 45 7.03 16.45 5.19
CA ASN A 45 7.00 17.84 4.73
C ASN A 45 8.29 18.62 4.95
N ILE A 46 9.29 18.08 5.64
CA ILE A 46 10.52 18.79 5.98
C ILE A 46 11.74 18.03 5.47
N PHE A 47 12.42 18.65 4.50
CA PHE A 47 13.79 18.48 4.01
C PHE A 47 14.44 17.10 4.08
N TYR A 48 14.71 16.56 2.89
CA TYR A 48 15.70 15.50 2.65
C TYR A 48 17.12 16.07 2.79
N PHE A 49 17.81 15.71 3.85
CA PHE A 49 19.26 15.64 3.86
C PHE A 49 19.63 14.16 3.68
N ASP A 50 20.27 13.85 2.57
CA ASP A 50 20.78 12.51 2.25
C ASP A 50 22.04 12.21 3.08
N ALA A 51 21.86 11.88 4.34
CA ALA A 51 22.96 11.35 5.16
C ALA A 51 22.73 9.83 5.34
N GLU A 52 23.76 9.03 5.13
CA GLU A 52 23.75 7.56 5.28
C GLU A 52 23.25 7.07 6.66
N ILE A 53 23.28 7.93 7.66
CA ILE A 53 22.72 7.67 9.00
C ILE A 53 21.64 8.73 9.26
N PRO A 54 20.40 8.37 9.63
CA PRO A 54 19.31 9.32 9.83
C PRO A 54 19.43 10.08 11.17
N ILE A 55 20.60 10.67 11.44
CA ILE A 55 20.90 11.43 12.67
C ILE A 55 19.98 12.66 12.78
N ASP A 56 19.70 13.31 11.65
CA ASP A 56 18.77 14.43 11.52
C ASP A 56 17.37 14.07 12.00
N LYS A 57 16.85 12.91 11.61
CA LYS A 57 15.54 12.40 11.99
C LYS A 57 15.46 12.09 13.48
N ILE A 58 16.52 11.50 14.04
CA ILE A 58 16.61 11.22 15.47
C ILE A 58 16.67 12.52 16.27
N LEU A 59 17.48 13.49 15.83
CA LEU A 59 17.60 14.80 16.49
C LEU A 59 16.27 15.55 16.48
N ILE A 60 15.57 15.61 15.36
CA ILE A 60 14.24 16.24 15.25
C ILE A 60 13.23 15.53 16.17
N PHE A 61 13.23 14.20 16.20
CA PHE A 61 12.34 13.46 17.09
C PHE A 61 12.63 13.76 18.56
N LEU A 62 13.89 13.76 18.99
CA LEU A 62 14.31 14.09 20.35
C LEU A 62 13.99 15.54 20.72
N ALA A 63 14.16 16.47 19.78
CA ALA A 63 13.80 17.88 19.97
C ALA A 63 12.29 18.05 20.18
N LEU A 64 11.47 17.43 19.33
CA LEU A 64 10.01 17.44 19.48
C LEU A 64 9.57 16.75 20.78
N LEU A 65 10.14 15.61 21.12
CA LEU A 65 9.83 14.90 22.33
C LEU A 65 10.16 15.73 23.59
N SER A 66 11.33 16.38 23.62
CA SER A 66 11.73 17.25 24.71
C SER A 66 10.80 18.47 24.85
N LEU A 67 10.40 19.08 23.72
CA LEU A 67 9.44 20.17 23.67
C LEU A 67 8.10 19.75 24.29
N PHE A 68 7.54 18.59 23.90
CA PHE A 68 6.29 18.08 24.46
C PHE A 68 6.41 17.74 25.95
N ILE A 69 7.52 17.18 26.39
CA ILE A 69 7.78 16.93 27.82
C ILE A 69 7.76 18.24 28.61
N ILE A 70 8.40 19.29 28.09
CA ILE A 70 8.41 20.63 28.73
C ILE A 70 6.99 21.21 28.80
N ILE A 71 6.27 21.22 27.71
CA ILE A 71 4.89 21.69 27.63
C ILE A 71 4.00 20.95 28.64
N LEU A 72 4.05 19.63 28.65
CA LEU A 72 3.26 18.80 29.56
C LEU A 72 3.65 19.04 31.03
N LYS A 73 4.93 19.27 31.35
CA LYS A 73 5.35 19.65 32.71
C LYS A 73 4.80 21.00 33.15
N ILE A 74 4.75 21.98 32.26
CA ILE A 74 4.16 23.30 32.54
C ILE A 74 2.66 23.16 32.83
N PHE A 75 1.96 22.37 32.05
CA PHE A 75 0.51 22.17 32.16
C PHE A 75 0.11 20.96 33.02
N ARG A 76 1.01 20.45 33.87
CA ARG A 76 0.82 19.19 34.62
C ARG A 76 -0.51 19.07 35.37
N LYS A 77 -1.02 20.17 35.94
CA LYS A 77 -2.32 20.21 36.65
C LYS A 77 -3.52 20.01 35.74
N LYS A 78 -3.37 20.23 34.42
CA LYS A 78 -4.43 20.07 33.39
C LYS A 78 -4.27 18.78 32.57
N ILE A 79 -3.20 18.01 32.81
CA ILE A 79 -2.90 16.80 32.03
C ILE A 79 -4.02 15.75 32.18
N ALA A 80 -4.49 15.53 33.42
CA ALA A 80 -5.59 14.60 33.68
C ALA A 80 -6.86 14.99 32.89
N PHE A 81 -7.16 16.29 32.84
CA PHE A 81 -8.29 16.82 32.08
C PHE A 81 -8.07 16.60 30.57
N SER A 82 -6.88 16.89 30.04
CA SER A 82 -6.56 16.72 28.62
C SER A 82 -6.60 15.25 28.19
N ILE A 83 -6.09 14.32 29.00
CA ILE A 83 -6.18 12.87 28.75
C ILE A 83 -7.64 12.44 28.73
N SER A 84 -8.42 12.89 29.70
CA SER A 84 -9.83 12.53 29.80
C SER A 84 -10.65 13.06 28.65
N LEU A 85 -10.38 14.29 28.22
CA LEU A 85 -11.01 14.91 27.04
C LEU A 85 -10.63 14.14 25.77
N TYR A 86 -9.36 13.75 25.61
CA TYR A 86 -8.91 12.96 24.47
C TYR A 86 -9.58 11.59 24.44
N VAL A 87 -9.65 10.88 25.57
CA VAL A 87 -10.34 9.59 25.68
C VAL A 87 -11.83 9.73 25.40
N LEU A 88 -12.47 10.80 25.89
CA LEU A 88 -13.88 11.08 25.63
C LEU A 88 -14.14 11.33 24.13
N ILE A 89 -13.35 12.17 23.47
CA ILE A 89 -13.42 12.42 22.03
C ILE A 89 -13.23 11.11 21.26
N PHE A 90 -12.25 10.31 21.68
CA PHE A 90 -11.97 9.02 21.05
C PHE A 90 -13.14 8.04 21.17
N VAL A 91 -13.77 7.95 22.36
CA VAL A 91 -14.95 7.09 22.59
C VAL A 91 -16.15 7.57 21.76
N ILE A 92 -16.37 8.88 21.65
CA ILE A 92 -17.44 9.45 20.81
C ILE A 92 -17.19 9.16 19.34
N ALA A 93 -15.97 9.39 18.85
CA ALA A 93 -15.58 9.12 17.46
C ALA A 93 -15.67 7.62 17.12
N SER A 94 -15.32 6.74 18.06
CA SER A 94 -15.48 5.29 17.92
C SER A 94 -16.94 4.85 17.81
N LYS A 95 -17.86 5.49 18.53
CA LYS A 95 -19.30 5.20 18.43
C LYS A 95 -19.92 5.64 17.11
N GLN A 96 -19.38 6.66 16.47
CA GLN A 96 -19.83 7.13 15.16
C GLN A 96 -19.29 6.30 13.98
N GLY A 97 -18.58 5.19 14.26
CA GLY A 97 -18.15 4.21 13.26
C GLY A 97 -16.94 4.62 12.42
N ASN A 98 -16.43 5.85 12.58
CA ASN A 98 -15.37 6.38 11.73
C ASN A 98 -13.94 6.07 12.20
N TYR A 99 -13.74 5.72 13.50
CA TYR A 99 -12.41 5.42 14.04
C TYR A 99 -12.50 4.38 15.16
N SER A 100 -11.95 3.19 14.95
CA SER A 100 -11.74 2.21 16.02
C SER A 100 -10.31 2.30 16.55
N LEU A 101 -10.12 1.93 17.83
CA LEU A 101 -8.78 1.81 18.44
C LEU A 101 -7.86 0.92 17.61
N PHE A 102 -8.42 -0.10 16.99
CA PHE A 102 -7.72 -1.02 16.12
C PHE A 102 -7.23 -0.35 14.83
N GLN A 103 -8.00 0.57 14.23
CA GLN A 103 -7.56 1.34 13.05
C GLN A 103 -6.40 2.29 13.38
N VAL A 104 -6.42 2.90 14.56
CA VAL A 104 -5.31 3.74 15.04
C VAL A 104 -4.05 2.90 15.24
N ILE A 105 -4.14 1.76 15.95
CA ILE A 105 -3.02 0.84 16.16
C ILE A 105 -2.45 0.36 14.82
N ASN A 106 -3.30 0.04 13.86
CA ASN A 106 -2.86 -0.39 12.53
C ASN A 106 -2.25 0.73 11.70
N ALA A 107 -2.73 1.96 11.82
CA ALA A 107 -2.07 3.10 11.19
C ALA A 107 -0.63 3.27 11.72
N TYR A 108 -0.42 3.09 13.02
CA TYR A 108 0.93 3.06 13.60
C TYR A 108 1.77 1.88 13.09
N LYS A 109 1.19 0.67 13.03
CA LYS A 109 1.89 -0.49 12.47
C LYS A 109 2.32 -0.27 11.02
N VAL A 110 1.43 0.26 10.17
CA VAL A 110 1.75 0.59 8.78
C VAL A 110 2.96 1.51 8.71
N ILE A 111 2.98 2.56 9.51
CA ILE A 111 4.06 3.56 9.50
C ILE A 111 5.39 2.96 9.97
N PHE A 112 5.39 2.18 11.06
CA PHE A 112 6.62 1.60 11.62
C PHE A 112 7.14 0.40 10.82
N LEU A 113 6.26 -0.43 10.26
CA LEU A 113 6.66 -1.66 9.57
C LEU A 113 6.92 -1.45 8.08
N SER A 114 6.26 -0.50 7.42
CA SER A 114 6.56 -0.16 6.03
C SER A 114 7.97 0.41 5.85
N ASP A 115 8.50 1.05 6.88
CA ASP A 115 9.85 1.63 6.87
C ASP A 115 10.96 0.59 7.02
N GLN A 116 10.62 -0.65 7.39
CA GLN A 116 11.59 -1.75 7.52
C GLN A 116 11.92 -2.42 6.18
N MET A 117 11.12 -2.20 5.15
CA MET A 117 11.36 -2.72 3.80
C MET A 117 12.06 -1.67 2.96
N GLN A 118 13.18 -2.06 2.35
CA GLN A 118 13.83 -1.25 1.33
C GLN A 118 12.86 -1.07 0.15
N LYS A 119 12.88 0.11 -0.44
CA LYS A 119 12.08 0.47 -1.61
C LYS A 119 13.03 0.94 -2.69
N GLU A 120 12.89 0.42 -3.90
CA GLU A 120 13.67 0.82 -5.05
C GLU A 120 12.75 1.41 -6.10
N GLU A 121 12.96 2.68 -6.39
CA GLU A 121 12.20 3.46 -7.36
C GLU A 121 12.98 3.56 -8.67
N ALA A 122 12.29 3.34 -9.78
CA ALA A 122 12.78 3.71 -11.10
C ALA A 122 11.78 4.69 -11.75
N ILE A 123 12.32 5.78 -12.32
CA ILE A 123 11.52 6.78 -13.02
C ILE A 123 11.41 6.38 -14.49
N LEU A 124 10.19 6.30 -15.02
CA LEU A 124 9.93 6.00 -16.42
C LEU A 124 9.40 7.24 -17.14
N GLU A 125 10.21 7.77 -18.05
CA GLU A 125 9.83 8.86 -18.95
C GLU A 125 9.25 8.30 -20.25
N GLN A 126 7.98 8.52 -20.50
CA GLN A 126 7.31 8.02 -21.72
C GLN A 126 7.89 8.56 -23.04
N LYS A 127 8.52 9.74 -23.00
CA LYS A 127 9.09 10.38 -24.21
C LYS A 127 10.26 9.61 -24.83
N THR A 128 10.94 8.76 -24.08
CA THR A 128 12.09 7.98 -24.53
C THR A 128 11.74 6.58 -25.01
N LEU A 129 10.49 6.16 -24.85
CA LEU A 129 10.06 4.79 -25.08
C LEU A 129 9.71 4.54 -26.55
N LYS A 130 9.98 3.32 -27.00
CA LYS A 130 9.60 2.81 -28.33
C LYS A 130 8.11 2.48 -28.39
N PRO A 131 7.52 2.39 -29.60
CA PRO A 131 6.18 1.83 -29.76
C PRO A 131 6.09 0.41 -29.20
N PHE A 132 5.00 0.09 -28.52
CA PHE A 132 4.81 -1.25 -27.94
C PHE A 132 4.64 -2.30 -29.06
N PRO A 133 5.43 -3.40 -29.07
CA PRO A 133 5.37 -4.41 -30.09
C PRO A 133 4.03 -5.16 -30.04
N ASN A 134 3.50 -5.54 -31.21
CA ASN A 134 2.23 -6.28 -31.32
C ASN A 134 1.06 -5.69 -30.52
N LYS A 135 1.06 -4.35 -30.31
CA LYS A 135 0.15 -3.64 -29.41
C LYS A 135 -1.31 -4.08 -29.54
N SER A 136 -1.84 -4.17 -30.77
CA SER A 136 -3.25 -4.53 -31.00
C SER A 136 -3.55 -5.96 -30.54
N ARG A 137 -2.70 -6.92 -30.88
CA ARG A 137 -2.87 -8.31 -30.48
C ARG A 137 -2.81 -8.49 -28.98
N VAL A 138 -1.81 -7.89 -28.32
CA VAL A 138 -1.67 -7.93 -26.86
C VAL A 138 -2.86 -7.25 -26.18
N PHE A 139 -3.32 -6.11 -26.69
CA PHE A 139 -4.48 -5.41 -26.12
C PHE A 139 -5.77 -6.23 -26.23
N GLU A 140 -6.01 -6.89 -27.38
CA GLU A 140 -7.15 -7.77 -27.61
C GLU A 140 -7.12 -9.03 -26.71
N SER A 141 -5.91 -9.54 -26.42
CA SER A 141 -5.73 -10.70 -25.53
C SER A 141 -6.03 -10.38 -24.05
N VAL A 142 -6.03 -9.10 -23.66
CA VAL A 142 -6.45 -8.67 -22.32
C VAL A 142 -7.98 -8.64 -22.23
N ASP A 143 -8.60 -9.80 -22.16
CA ASP A 143 -10.06 -10.01 -22.21
C ASP A 143 -10.74 -9.87 -20.82
N PHE A 144 -10.47 -8.76 -20.12
CA PHE A 144 -10.94 -8.50 -18.76
C PHE A 144 -12.48 -8.45 -18.60
N LEU A 145 -13.23 -8.28 -19.68
CA LEU A 145 -14.69 -8.34 -19.67
C LEU A 145 -15.23 -9.77 -19.72
N ASN A 146 -14.37 -10.77 -19.97
CA ASN A 146 -14.78 -12.16 -20.03
C ASN A 146 -15.26 -12.66 -18.65
N PRO A 147 -16.48 -13.22 -18.55
CA PRO A 147 -17.01 -13.70 -17.28
C PRO A 147 -16.15 -14.78 -16.60
N LYS A 148 -15.42 -15.61 -17.37
CA LYS A 148 -14.52 -16.63 -16.81
C LYS A 148 -13.38 -15.97 -16.04
N VAL A 149 -12.79 -14.91 -16.59
CA VAL A 149 -11.71 -14.14 -15.96
C VAL A 149 -12.18 -13.48 -14.68
N ARG A 150 -13.35 -12.83 -14.72
CA ARG A 150 -13.93 -12.21 -13.53
C ARG A 150 -14.29 -13.25 -12.45
N ASN A 151 -14.89 -14.37 -12.84
CA ASN A 151 -15.23 -15.43 -11.88
C ASN A 151 -13.99 -16.02 -11.22
N PHE A 152 -12.90 -16.17 -11.97
CA PHE A 152 -11.62 -16.59 -11.42
C PHE A 152 -11.06 -15.56 -10.42
N ALA A 153 -11.09 -14.27 -10.75
CA ALA A 153 -10.64 -13.23 -9.82
C ALA A 153 -11.46 -13.24 -8.52
N LEU A 154 -12.78 -13.39 -8.61
CA LEU A 154 -13.66 -13.51 -7.44
C LEU A 154 -13.38 -14.78 -6.63
N PHE A 155 -13.08 -15.90 -7.30
CA PHE A 155 -12.64 -17.12 -6.63
C PHE A 155 -11.35 -16.90 -5.85
N ALA A 156 -10.34 -16.26 -6.44
CA ALA A 156 -9.07 -15.95 -5.78
C ALA A 156 -9.26 -15.08 -4.53
N ILE A 157 -10.12 -14.05 -4.63
CA ILE A 157 -10.48 -13.16 -3.52
C ILE A 157 -11.14 -13.95 -2.37
N ASN A 158 -12.05 -14.86 -2.67
CA ASN A 158 -12.74 -15.65 -1.66
C ASN A 158 -11.84 -16.72 -1.02
N LYS A 159 -10.82 -17.18 -1.75
CA LYS A 159 -9.87 -18.20 -1.28
C LYS A 159 -8.78 -17.63 -0.38
N HIS A 160 -8.29 -16.40 -0.69
CA HIS A 160 -7.11 -15.85 -0.05
C HIS A 160 -7.44 -14.61 0.80
N PHE A 161 -6.74 -14.49 1.93
CA PHE A 161 -6.67 -13.28 2.74
C PHE A 161 -8.00 -12.75 3.32
N THR A 162 -9.07 -13.54 3.33
CA THR A 162 -10.40 -13.15 3.83
C THR A 162 -10.42 -12.78 5.32
N LYS A 163 -9.46 -13.30 6.09
CA LYS A 163 -9.31 -13.04 7.54
C LYS A 163 -8.26 -11.99 7.87
N THR A 164 -7.73 -11.27 6.86
CA THR A 164 -6.72 -10.24 7.08
C THR A 164 -7.29 -9.09 7.93
N PRO A 165 -6.54 -8.61 8.94
CA PRO A 165 -6.94 -7.44 9.72
C PRO A 165 -7.20 -6.24 8.80
N ASN A 166 -8.24 -5.45 9.10
CA ASN A 166 -8.65 -4.29 8.30
C ASN A 166 -8.97 -4.58 6.82
N TYR A 167 -9.44 -5.78 6.53
CA TYR A 167 -9.81 -6.17 5.17
C TYR A 167 -10.68 -5.12 4.47
N VAL A 168 -11.69 -4.58 5.15
CA VAL A 168 -12.63 -3.60 4.56
C VAL A 168 -11.92 -2.31 4.15
N VAL A 169 -11.01 -1.79 4.99
CA VAL A 169 -10.28 -0.53 4.73
C VAL A 169 -9.29 -0.68 3.57
N ASN A 170 -8.59 -1.82 3.52
CA ASN A 170 -7.54 -2.10 2.54
C ASN A 170 -8.03 -3.04 1.42
N ARG A 171 -9.34 -3.15 1.25
CA ARG A 171 -10.00 -4.15 0.41
C ARG A 171 -9.41 -4.21 -1.00
N LYS A 172 -9.20 -3.07 -1.65
CA LYS A 172 -8.71 -3.03 -3.04
C LYS A 172 -7.36 -3.74 -3.19
N PHE A 173 -6.37 -3.43 -2.34
CA PHE A 173 -5.04 -4.05 -2.42
C PHE A 173 -5.06 -5.52 -2.04
N ILE A 174 -5.80 -5.87 -0.97
CA ILE A 174 -5.93 -7.26 -0.53
C ILE A 174 -6.53 -8.12 -1.65
N GLN A 175 -7.51 -7.61 -2.38
CA GLN A 175 -8.15 -8.33 -3.50
C GLN A 175 -7.19 -8.48 -4.68
N TYR A 176 -6.45 -7.45 -5.07
CA TYR A 176 -5.47 -7.54 -6.15
C TYR A 176 -4.34 -8.52 -5.80
N PHE A 177 -3.87 -8.49 -4.56
CA PHE A 177 -2.82 -9.40 -4.11
C PHE A 177 -3.31 -10.84 -3.89
N ALA A 178 -4.60 -11.05 -3.67
CA ALA A 178 -5.21 -12.39 -3.69
C ALA A 178 -5.18 -13.00 -5.10
N VAL A 179 -5.49 -12.19 -6.12
CA VAL A 179 -5.39 -12.61 -7.54
C VAL A 179 -3.94 -12.93 -7.91
N PHE A 180 -3.00 -12.05 -7.57
CA PHE A 180 -1.57 -12.30 -7.76
C PHE A 180 -1.13 -13.64 -7.14
N LYS A 181 -1.52 -13.88 -5.90
CA LYS A 181 -1.17 -15.12 -5.20
C LYS A 181 -1.72 -16.37 -5.90
N GLU A 182 -2.97 -16.33 -6.35
CA GLU A 182 -3.61 -17.48 -6.97
C GLU A 182 -3.00 -17.78 -8.34
N ILE A 183 -2.74 -16.77 -9.18
CA ILE A 183 -2.10 -16.95 -10.47
C ILE A 183 -0.70 -17.52 -10.29
N ASN A 184 0.16 -16.87 -9.49
CA ASN A 184 1.55 -17.30 -9.32
C ASN A 184 1.70 -18.66 -8.61
N ALA A 185 0.72 -19.06 -7.80
CA ALA A 185 0.73 -20.41 -7.18
C ALA A 185 0.42 -21.53 -8.16
N ARG A 186 -0.21 -21.21 -9.30
CA ARG A 186 -0.65 -22.21 -10.29
C ARG A 186 0.11 -22.13 -11.61
N TRP A 187 0.80 -21.02 -11.86
CA TRP A 187 1.48 -20.74 -13.12
C TRP A 187 2.62 -21.71 -13.39
N ASN A 188 2.65 -22.25 -14.61
CA ASN A 188 3.67 -23.14 -15.11
C ASN A 188 4.31 -22.52 -16.36
N TYR A 189 5.58 -22.16 -16.27
CA TYR A 189 6.24 -21.48 -17.39
C TYR A 189 6.52 -22.45 -18.54
N VAL A 190 6.06 -22.10 -19.73
CA VAL A 190 6.25 -22.85 -20.98
C VAL A 190 6.58 -21.86 -22.08
N ASN A 191 7.73 -22.02 -22.72
CA ASN A 191 8.10 -21.15 -23.84
C ASN A 191 7.23 -21.42 -25.07
N ASP A 192 7.02 -20.39 -25.85
CA ASP A 192 6.44 -20.47 -27.19
C ASP A 192 7.26 -21.39 -28.14
N PRO A 193 6.61 -22.02 -29.11
CA PRO A 193 7.31 -22.75 -30.15
C PRO A 193 8.26 -21.85 -30.93
N LYS A 194 9.46 -22.32 -31.22
CA LYS A 194 10.47 -21.53 -31.94
C LYS A 194 9.92 -20.90 -33.22
N GLY A 195 10.01 -19.55 -33.30
CA GLY A 195 9.63 -18.77 -34.47
C GLY A 195 8.12 -18.46 -34.57
N GLN A 196 7.35 -18.76 -33.54
CA GLN A 196 5.93 -18.41 -33.44
C GLN A 196 5.70 -17.65 -32.15
N GLU A 197 5.33 -16.37 -32.25
CA GLU A 197 4.92 -15.53 -31.12
C GLU A 197 3.41 -15.70 -30.97
N TYR A 198 2.97 -16.23 -29.84
CA TYR A 198 1.57 -16.44 -29.51
C TYR A 198 1.22 -15.63 -28.27
N PHE A 199 0.08 -14.98 -28.26
CA PHE A 199 -0.47 -14.25 -27.12
C PHE A 199 -1.78 -14.90 -26.71
N ALA A 200 -1.76 -15.77 -25.72
CA ALA A 200 -2.99 -16.35 -25.19
C ALA A 200 -3.87 -15.28 -24.55
N SER A 201 -5.17 -15.38 -24.77
CA SER A 201 -6.09 -14.52 -24.03
C SER A 201 -6.11 -14.88 -22.53
N GLY A 202 -6.48 -13.93 -21.67
CA GLY A 202 -6.58 -14.19 -20.23
C GLY A 202 -7.51 -15.38 -19.94
N SER A 203 -8.64 -15.51 -20.64
CA SER A 203 -9.57 -16.63 -20.50
C SER A 203 -9.02 -17.98 -21.00
N GLU A 204 -8.14 -17.95 -21.98
CA GLU A 204 -7.45 -19.13 -22.48
C GLU A 204 -6.39 -19.61 -21.49
N SER A 205 -5.53 -18.70 -21.00
CA SER A 205 -4.52 -19.00 -19.98
C SER A 205 -5.12 -19.60 -18.71
N LEU A 206 -6.38 -19.28 -18.37
CA LEU A 206 -7.09 -19.89 -17.22
C LEU A 206 -7.37 -21.39 -17.40
N LEU A 207 -7.37 -21.91 -18.63
CA LEU A 207 -7.62 -23.33 -18.85
C LEU A 207 -6.43 -24.19 -18.44
N TYR A 208 -5.23 -23.71 -18.66
CA TYR A 208 -4.00 -24.49 -18.50
C TYR A 208 -3.07 -23.96 -17.39
N PHE A 209 -3.17 -22.68 -17.03
CA PHE A 209 -2.23 -21.97 -16.17
C PHE A 209 -0.77 -22.17 -16.61
N SER A 210 -0.55 -22.09 -17.91
CA SER A 210 0.78 -22.26 -18.51
C SER A 210 0.92 -21.34 -19.71
N GLY A 211 2.14 -20.94 -19.98
CA GLY A 211 2.56 -20.03 -21.03
C GLY A 211 3.87 -19.37 -20.66
N ASP A 212 4.32 -18.42 -21.44
CA ASP A 212 5.53 -17.68 -21.12
C ASP A 212 5.27 -16.37 -20.40
N CYS A 213 6.15 -15.38 -20.50
CA CYS A 213 6.06 -14.16 -19.71
C CYS A 213 4.91 -13.24 -20.13
N ASP A 214 4.59 -13.21 -21.43
CA ASP A 214 3.51 -12.36 -21.92
C ASP A 214 2.13 -12.94 -21.64
N ASP A 215 1.94 -14.25 -21.76
CA ASP A 215 0.71 -14.94 -21.37
C ASP A 215 0.39 -14.74 -19.88
N HIS A 216 1.41 -14.87 -19.02
CA HIS A 216 1.25 -14.56 -17.59
C HIS A 216 0.86 -13.10 -17.37
N ALA A 217 1.55 -12.17 -18.04
CA ALA A 217 1.31 -10.74 -17.89
C ALA A 217 -0.10 -10.36 -18.37
N ILE A 218 -0.56 -10.94 -19.48
CA ILE A 218 -1.91 -10.77 -20.02
C ILE A 218 -2.97 -11.31 -19.05
N LEU A 219 -2.79 -12.52 -18.54
CA LEU A 219 -3.70 -13.09 -17.54
C LEU A 219 -3.79 -12.25 -16.27
N MET A 220 -2.65 -11.81 -15.74
CA MET A 220 -2.60 -10.96 -14.54
C MET A 220 -3.34 -9.64 -14.78
N CYS A 221 -3.09 -8.99 -15.90
CA CYS A 221 -3.78 -7.76 -16.29
C CYS A 221 -5.28 -7.99 -16.46
N SER A 222 -5.69 -9.04 -17.17
CA SER A 222 -7.10 -9.37 -17.40
C SER A 222 -7.84 -9.60 -16.08
N ALA A 223 -7.27 -10.41 -15.19
CA ALA A 223 -7.90 -10.74 -13.92
C ALA A 223 -8.02 -9.53 -12.98
N ILE A 224 -6.96 -8.74 -12.82
CA ILE A 224 -7.00 -7.56 -11.93
C ILE A 224 -7.89 -6.46 -12.52
N LYS A 225 -7.86 -6.21 -13.85
CA LYS A 225 -8.79 -5.27 -14.48
C LYS A 225 -10.25 -5.69 -14.32
N SER A 226 -10.56 -6.98 -14.38
CA SER A 226 -11.93 -7.48 -14.25
C SER A 226 -12.60 -7.13 -12.91
N ILE A 227 -11.79 -6.80 -11.90
CA ILE A 227 -12.22 -6.38 -10.55
C ILE A 227 -11.91 -4.92 -10.25
N GLY A 228 -11.61 -4.11 -11.28
CA GLY A 228 -11.47 -2.65 -11.19
C GLY A 228 -10.03 -2.16 -10.91
N GLY A 229 -9.01 -2.99 -11.06
CA GLY A 229 -7.62 -2.57 -10.99
C GLY A 229 -7.15 -1.87 -12.28
N SER A 230 -6.31 -0.85 -12.14
CA SER A 230 -5.65 -0.19 -13.26
C SER A 230 -4.30 -0.84 -13.52
N MET A 231 -4.12 -1.35 -14.73
CA MET A 231 -2.94 -2.15 -15.11
C MET A 231 -2.25 -1.55 -16.33
N ARG A 232 -0.94 -1.81 -16.43
CA ARG A 232 -0.17 -1.59 -17.66
C ARG A 232 0.80 -2.76 -17.87
N LEU A 233 1.25 -2.93 -19.09
CA LEU A 233 2.27 -3.90 -19.46
C LEU A 233 3.58 -3.17 -19.76
N ILE A 234 4.65 -3.71 -19.24
CA ILE A 234 6.02 -3.27 -19.49
C ILE A 234 6.70 -4.28 -20.39
N HIS A 235 7.37 -3.78 -21.44
CA HIS A 235 8.16 -4.61 -22.33
C HIS A 235 9.62 -4.19 -22.26
N THR A 236 10.50 -5.14 -22.06
CA THR A 236 11.97 -5.01 -22.11
C THR A 236 12.51 -5.72 -23.36
N GLY A 237 13.83 -5.89 -23.46
CA GLY A 237 14.42 -6.57 -24.63
C GLY A 237 14.00 -8.02 -24.81
N LYS A 238 13.65 -8.72 -23.71
CA LYS A 238 13.36 -10.16 -23.72
C LYS A 238 12.26 -10.57 -22.77
N HIS A 239 11.56 -9.61 -22.17
CA HIS A 239 10.60 -9.91 -21.10
C HIS A 239 9.42 -8.96 -21.14
N MET A 240 8.25 -9.48 -20.80
CA MET A 240 7.04 -8.70 -20.57
C MET A 240 6.51 -8.98 -19.17
N TYR A 241 6.13 -7.92 -18.45
CA TYR A 241 5.55 -8.07 -17.11
C TYR A 241 4.46 -7.02 -16.84
N PRO A 242 3.53 -7.36 -15.93
CA PRO A 242 2.43 -6.46 -15.57
C PRO A 242 2.79 -5.56 -14.41
N GLU A 243 2.26 -4.33 -14.42
CA GLU A 243 2.30 -3.42 -13.29
C GLU A 243 0.91 -2.94 -12.90
N LEU A 244 0.73 -2.81 -11.58
CA LEU A 244 -0.51 -2.35 -10.95
C LEU A 244 -0.36 -0.90 -10.49
N LEU A 245 -1.30 -0.04 -10.86
CA LEU A 245 -1.39 1.31 -10.32
C LEU A 245 -1.74 1.27 -8.83
N ILE A 246 -0.79 1.66 -8.01
CA ILE A 246 -0.98 1.79 -6.56
C ILE A 246 -1.61 3.15 -6.24
N GLY A 247 -1.11 4.21 -6.83
CA GLY A 247 -1.59 5.59 -6.64
C GLY A 247 -0.54 6.49 -6.02
N THR A 248 -0.73 6.87 -4.76
CA THR A 248 0.13 7.82 -4.04
C THR A 248 1.18 7.15 -3.16
N GLU A 249 2.11 7.92 -2.62
CA GLU A 249 3.09 7.45 -1.63
C GLU A 249 2.43 6.79 -0.40
N LYS A 250 1.32 7.36 0.06
CA LYS A 250 0.53 6.77 1.16
C LYS A 250 -0.02 5.40 0.79
N ASP A 251 -0.47 5.24 -0.46
CA ASP A 251 -0.97 3.95 -0.95
C ASP A 251 0.17 2.93 -1.05
N LEU A 252 1.39 3.36 -1.44
CA LEU A 252 2.58 2.51 -1.45
C LEU A 252 2.97 2.07 -0.03
N GLU A 253 2.91 2.95 0.97
CA GLU A 253 3.14 2.58 2.37
C GLU A 253 2.16 1.49 2.83
N ILE A 254 0.87 1.65 2.51
CA ILE A 254 -0.16 0.65 2.83
C ILE A 254 0.11 -0.68 2.10
N ALA A 255 0.40 -0.63 0.80
CA ALA A 255 0.71 -1.82 0.02
C ALA A 255 1.95 -2.55 0.55
N THR A 256 3.03 -1.81 0.85
CA THR A 256 4.27 -2.34 1.44
C THR A 256 4.00 -3.02 2.78
N TYR A 257 3.24 -2.38 3.67
CA TYR A 257 2.84 -2.98 4.94
C TYR A 257 2.04 -4.28 4.74
N LEU A 258 1.04 -4.25 3.87
CA LEU A 258 0.24 -5.46 3.58
C LEU A 258 1.11 -6.60 3.05
N ILE A 259 2.01 -6.31 2.12
CA ILE A 259 2.92 -7.30 1.54
C ILE A 259 3.84 -7.87 2.61
N SER A 260 4.53 -6.99 3.36
CA SER A 260 5.61 -7.40 4.27
C SER A 260 5.12 -8.04 5.57
N SER A 261 3.96 -7.62 6.06
CA SER A 261 3.53 -7.97 7.42
C SER A 261 2.32 -8.88 7.48
N GLU A 262 1.42 -8.81 6.47
CA GLU A 262 0.13 -9.49 6.56
C GLU A 262 -0.03 -10.59 5.51
N LEU A 263 0.33 -10.34 4.23
CA LEU A 263 -0.06 -11.22 3.13
C LEU A 263 1.08 -12.12 2.65
N PHE A 264 2.32 -11.60 2.60
CA PHE A 264 3.49 -12.31 2.10
C PHE A 264 4.70 -12.23 3.03
N PRO A 265 4.53 -12.32 4.38
CA PRO A 265 5.62 -12.05 5.33
C PRO A 265 6.82 -13.01 5.18
N LYS A 266 6.59 -14.23 4.71
CA LYS A 266 7.68 -15.19 4.47
C LYS A 266 8.41 -14.93 3.17
N GLN A 267 7.66 -14.60 2.11
CA GLN A 267 8.18 -14.41 0.74
C GLN A 267 8.95 -13.09 0.61
N SER A 268 8.50 -12.05 1.31
CA SER A 268 9.07 -10.70 1.24
C SER A 268 10.12 -10.39 2.33
N LYS A 269 10.39 -11.35 3.22
CA LYS A 269 11.33 -11.15 4.35
C LYS A 269 12.72 -10.73 3.87
N HIS A 270 13.19 -9.58 4.34
CA HIS A 270 14.50 -8.97 3.97
C HIS A 270 14.66 -8.69 2.47
N LYS A 271 13.56 -8.46 1.77
CA LYS A 271 13.56 -8.16 0.34
C LYS A 271 13.10 -6.73 0.09
N THR A 272 13.38 -6.24 -1.10
CA THR A 272 13.08 -4.88 -1.56
C THR A 272 11.73 -4.86 -2.30
N ILE A 273 10.98 -3.77 -2.19
CA ILE A 273 9.81 -3.49 -3.01
C ILE A 273 10.24 -2.62 -4.20
N TYR A 274 10.00 -3.11 -5.41
CA TYR A 274 10.32 -2.45 -6.67
C TYR A 274 9.08 -1.85 -7.30
N PHE A 275 9.18 -0.62 -7.75
CA PHE A 275 8.10 0.11 -8.39
C PHE A 275 8.63 1.16 -9.37
N HIS A 276 7.81 1.53 -10.32
CA HIS A 276 8.08 2.67 -11.17
C HIS A 276 7.22 3.87 -10.75
N ARG A 277 7.77 5.07 -10.95
CA ARG A 277 7.01 6.32 -10.87
C ARG A 277 6.87 6.90 -12.28
N ASP A 278 5.64 7.26 -12.67
CA ASP A 278 5.40 7.93 -13.94
C ASP A 278 5.59 9.45 -13.83
N GLU A 279 5.55 10.14 -14.97
CA GLU A 279 5.72 11.60 -15.09
C GLU A 279 4.71 12.39 -14.24
N ASN A 280 3.56 11.81 -13.89
CA ASN A 280 2.53 12.40 -13.05
C ASN A 280 2.73 12.07 -11.57
N GLY A 281 3.82 11.43 -11.20
CA GLY A 281 4.11 11.00 -9.84
C GLY A 281 3.28 9.81 -9.35
N LYS A 282 2.52 9.13 -10.24
CA LYS A 282 1.75 7.94 -9.90
C LYS A 282 2.69 6.73 -9.79
N ILE A 283 2.42 5.89 -8.81
CA ILE A 283 3.24 4.73 -8.47
C ILE A 283 2.63 3.46 -9.05
N TRP A 284 3.48 2.69 -9.74
CA TRP A 284 3.17 1.44 -10.40
C TRP A 284 4.00 0.31 -9.81
N LEU A 285 3.34 -0.65 -9.21
CA LEU A 285 3.97 -1.78 -8.50
C LEU A 285 4.19 -2.94 -9.46
N ASN A 286 5.40 -3.49 -9.46
CA ASN A 286 5.74 -4.68 -10.24
C ASN A 286 4.96 -5.92 -9.77
N LEU A 287 4.34 -6.65 -10.71
CA LEU A 287 3.63 -7.91 -10.45
C LEU A 287 4.16 -9.07 -11.31
N ASP A 288 5.46 -9.07 -11.58
CA ASP A 288 6.11 -10.10 -12.37
C ASP A 288 5.95 -11.51 -11.76
N TYR A 289 5.83 -12.52 -12.62
CA TYR A 289 5.70 -13.93 -12.23
C TYR A 289 6.94 -14.49 -11.54
N THR A 290 8.11 -13.93 -11.81
CA THR A 290 9.39 -14.37 -11.23
C THR A 290 9.47 -14.10 -9.73
N ALA A 291 8.63 -13.20 -9.22
CA ALA A 291 8.56 -12.87 -7.81
C ALA A 291 7.46 -13.66 -7.09
N HIS A 292 7.76 -14.09 -5.90
CA HIS A 292 6.77 -14.77 -5.04
C HIS A 292 5.96 -13.82 -4.17
N TYR A 293 6.10 -12.49 -4.39
CA TYR A 293 5.40 -11.42 -3.68
C TYR A 293 5.23 -10.21 -4.61
N PRO A 294 4.17 -9.41 -4.47
CA PRO A 294 4.00 -8.18 -5.25
C PRO A 294 5.12 -7.18 -4.95
N GLY A 295 5.63 -6.50 -5.99
CA GLY A 295 6.78 -5.62 -5.87
C GLY A 295 8.12 -6.35 -5.87
N GLY A 296 8.19 -7.53 -6.48
CA GLY A 296 9.45 -8.23 -6.69
C GLY A 296 10.41 -7.50 -7.63
N PRO A 297 11.67 -7.95 -7.74
CA PRO A 297 12.71 -7.26 -8.49
C PRO A 297 12.38 -7.16 -9.98
N PHE A 298 12.81 -6.06 -10.59
CA PHE A 298 12.93 -5.99 -12.05
C PHE A 298 14.05 -6.92 -12.52
N LEU A 299 13.86 -7.53 -13.69
CA LEU A 299 14.88 -8.43 -14.26
C LEU A 299 16.12 -7.72 -14.82
N GLY A 300 16.39 -6.49 -14.41
CA GLY A 300 17.61 -5.76 -14.73
C GLY A 300 17.75 -5.29 -16.19
N GLU A 301 16.71 -5.42 -17.00
CA GLU A 301 16.67 -4.98 -18.38
C GLU A 301 16.04 -3.59 -18.51
N GLU A 302 16.57 -2.81 -19.47
CA GLU A 302 16.02 -1.49 -19.80
C GLU A 302 14.57 -1.62 -20.30
N VAL A 303 13.68 -0.76 -19.79
CA VAL A 303 12.31 -0.68 -20.27
C VAL A 303 12.29 -0.05 -21.66
N LEU A 304 11.80 -0.79 -22.65
CA LEU A 304 11.72 -0.36 -24.04
C LEU A 304 10.38 0.28 -24.38
N SER A 305 9.28 -0.24 -23.85
CA SER A 305 7.95 0.26 -24.14
C SER A 305 6.93 -0.06 -23.04
N ILE A 306 5.86 0.74 -23.00
CA ILE A 306 4.75 0.62 -22.05
C ILE A 306 3.44 0.56 -22.82
N LEU A 307 2.56 -0.36 -22.45
CA LEU A 307 1.18 -0.41 -22.91
C LEU A 307 0.23 -0.12 -21.74
N ASN A 308 -0.31 1.08 -21.71
CA ASN A 308 -1.37 1.43 -20.77
C ASN A 308 -2.67 0.76 -21.21
N LEU A 309 -3.27 0.00 -20.29
CA LEU A 309 -4.52 -0.72 -20.52
C LEU A 309 -5.75 0.06 -20.01
N GLN A 310 -5.60 1.35 -19.73
CA GLN A 310 -6.73 2.21 -19.39
C GLN A 310 -7.53 2.44 -20.68
N GLU A 311 -8.86 2.35 -20.57
CA GLU A 311 -9.73 2.84 -21.64
C GLU A 311 -9.44 4.33 -21.85
N PRO A 312 -9.40 4.82 -23.10
CA PRO A 312 -9.35 6.25 -23.32
C PRO A 312 -10.52 6.86 -22.54
N GLU A 313 -10.24 7.83 -21.67
CA GLU A 313 -11.30 8.61 -21.04
C GLU A 313 -12.18 9.12 -22.19
N PHE A 314 -13.43 8.66 -22.23
CA PHE A 314 -14.43 9.29 -23.06
C PHE A 314 -14.57 10.71 -22.52
N THR A 315 -13.82 11.64 -23.10
CA THR A 315 -14.15 13.04 -22.99
C THR A 315 -15.56 13.15 -23.55
N SER A 316 -16.53 13.26 -22.65
CA SER A 316 -17.90 13.61 -23.01
C SER A 316 -17.82 14.97 -23.68
N GLN A 317 -17.69 14.99 -24.99
CA GLN A 317 -18.07 16.16 -25.76
C GLN A 317 -19.57 16.33 -25.54
N SER A 318 -19.91 17.08 -24.48
CA SER A 318 -21.21 17.71 -24.36
C SER A 318 -21.27 18.79 -25.45
N GLY A 319 -21.64 18.36 -26.64
CA GLY A 319 -21.75 19.13 -27.84
C GLY A 319 -23.09 18.90 -28.51
N PHE A 320 -24.03 19.79 -28.24
CA PHE A 320 -25.12 20.19 -29.14
C PHE A 320 -26.21 19.17 -29.45
N PHE A 321 -27.30 19.22 -28.62
CA PHE A 321 -28.63 19.23 -29.25
C PHE A 321 -29.22 20.62 -29.09
N ARG A 322 -29.29 21.34 -30.18
CA ARG A 322 -30.27 22.41 -30.43
C ARG A 322 -31.59 21.81 -30.82
#